data_ab6512223397deff4986091b1b52946b
#
_entry.id   ab6512223397deff4986091b1b52946b
#
_cell.length_a   1.000
_cell.length_b   1.000
_cell.length_c   1.000
_cell.angle_alpha   90.00
_cell.angle_beta   90.00
_cell.angle_gamma   90.00
#
_symmetry.space_group_name_H-M   'P 1'
#
loop_
_entity.id
_entity.type
_entity.pdbx_description
1 polymer ?
#
loop_
_entity_poly.entity_id
_entity_poly.type
_entity_poly.pdbx_seq_one_letter_code
_entity_poly.pdbx_strand_id
1 'polypeptide(L)'
;RCVXETGNKPEVNYQCIPAVVYTEPEVAWVGPSERELETKKIAYKKGIFPFSANARGKTTGDTIGSIKFLSDKDNDKVLAVHIIGAHAGELIGEAVAAIEAGLTAEDIALICHAHPTLSESMKEAASLSSIGITLLFLLSLALGWVFL
;
A
#
# COMPACT_ATOMS: atom_id res chain seq x y z
N ARG A 1 -2.24 -0.08 24.63
CA ARG A 1 -0.90 -0.17 25.25
C ARG A 1 -1.01 0.07 26.75
N CYS A 2 -0.34 -0.77 27.56
CA CYS A 2 -0.33 -0.64 29.02
C CYS A 2 0.72 0.40 29.43
N VAL A 3 0.27 1.43 30.14
CA VAL A 3 1.11 2.51 30.65
C VAL A 3 2.12 2.04 31.70
N UNK A 4 1.77 1.29 32.17
CA UNK A 4 2.45 0.77 33.26
C UNK A 4 3.76 0.15 33.00
N GLU A 5 3.73 -0.37 32.03
CA GLU A 5 4.96 -1.10 31.73
C GLU A 5 6.08 -0.20 31.21
N THR A 6 5.74 0.85 30.53
CA THR A 6 6.73 1.73 29.87
C THR A 6 6.92 3.09 30.53
N GLY A 7 6.02 3.46 31.43
CA GLY A 7 6.04 4.79 32.06
C GLY A 7 5.65 5.93 31.11
N ASN A 8 5.35 5.61 29.86
CA ASN A 8 4.95 6.60 28.85
C ASN A 8 3.43 6.72 28.75
N LYS A 9 2.91 7.88 28.41
CA LYS A 9 1.50 8.05 28.10
C LYS A 9 1.17 7.24 26.84
N PRO A 10 0.18 6.34 26.92
CA PRO A 10 -0.22 5.62 25.71
C PRO A 10 -0.98 6.57 24.79
N GLU A 11 -0.43 6.82 23.62
CA GLU A 11 -1.14 7.51 22.56
C GLU A 11 -1.48 6.49 21.48
N VAL A 12 -2.76 6.38 21.17
CA VAL A 12 -3.24 5.55 20.06
C VAL A 12 -3.51 6.49 18.89
N ASN A 13 -2.83 6.24 17.80
CA ASN A 13 -3.11 6.94 16.55
C ASN A 13 -4.36 6.33 15.92
N TYR A 14 -5.51 6.96 16.13
CA TYR A 14 -6.79 6.45 15.63
C TYR A 14 -6.84 6.37 14.11
N GLN A 15 -6.00 7.11 13.40
CA GLN A 15 -5.93 7.07 11.94
C GLN A 15 -5.16 5.84 11.43
N CYS A 16 -4.40 5.19 12.32
CA CYS A 16 -3.63 3.98 12.00
C CYS A 16 -4.31 2.69 12.47
N ILE A 17 -5.57 2.76 12.91
CA ILE A 17 -6.32 1.56 13.27
C ILE A 17 -6.80 0.89 11.98
N PRO A 18 -6.32 -0.31 11.67
CA PRO A 18 -6.80 -1.00 10.47
C PRO A 18 -8.18 -1.59 10.69
N ALA A 19 -8.91 -1.76 9.61
CA ALA A 19 -10.18 -2.48 9.60
C ALA A 19 -10.09 -3.63 8.60
N VAL A 20 -10.70 -4.76 8.95
CA VAL A 20 -10.71 -5.95 8.09
C VAL A 20 -12.13 -6.52 8.04
N VAL A 21 -12.57 -6.89 6.83
CA VAL A 21 -13.81 -7.62 6.60
C VAL A 21 -13.41 -8.97 5.99
N TYR A 22 -13.71 -10.04 6.73
CA TYR A 22 -13.31 -11.42 6.37
C TYR A 22 -14.33 -12.06 5.41
N THR A 23 -14.47 -11.44 4.27
CA THR A 23 -15.25 -11.95 3.14
C THR A 23 -14.35 -12.76 2.21
N GLU A 24 -14.88 -13.25 1.09
CA GLU A 24 -14.10 -13.90 0.03
C GLU A 24 -14.36 -13.13 -1.27
N PRO A 25 -13.43 -12.30 -1.75
CA PRO A 25 -12.12 -11.96 -1.16
C PRO A 25 -12.24 -11.08 0.10
N GLU A 26 -11.18 -11.08 0.92
CA GLU A 26 -11.08 -10.20 2.09
C GLU A 26 -10.96 -8.74 1.66
N VAL A 27 -11.39 -7.84 2.56
CA VAL A 27 -11.21 -6.40 2.39
C VAL A 27 -10.51 -5.85 3.63
N ALA A 28 -9.42 -5.12 3.45
CA ALA A 28 -8.71 -4.49 4.56
C ALA A 28 -8.31 -3.07 4.19
N TRP A 29 -8.29 -2.18 5.17
CA TRP A 29 -7.83 -0.81 4.94
C TRP A 29 -7.28 -0.17 6.19
N VAL A 30 -6.43 0.84 5.99
CA VAL A 30 -5.93 1.74 7.05
C VAL A 30 -5.83 3.14 6.44
N GLY A 31 -6.15 4.13 7.25
CA GLY A 31 -6.14 5.53 6.83
C GLY A 31 -7.44 5.96 6.13
N PRO A 32 -7.52 7.21 5.69
CA PRO A 32 -8.73 7.77 5.10
C PRO A 32 -9.04 7.26 3.68
N SER A 33 -10.30 7.29 3.33
CA SER A 33 -10.76 7.04 1.96
C SER A 33 -10.43 8.26 1.06
N GLU A 34 -10.45 8.05 -0.26
CA GLU A 34 -10.28 9.14 -1.24
C GLU A 34 -11.31 10.26 -1.00
N ARG A 35 -12.58 9.87 -0.74
CA ARG A 35 -13.66 10.83 -0.45
C ARG A 35 -13.36 11.69 0.78
N GLU A 36 -12.79 11.10 1.83
CA GLU A 36 -12.39 11.85 3.03
C GLU A 36 -11.24 12.81 2.75
N LEU A 37 -10.24 12.38 1.96
CA LEU A 37 -9.12 13.23 1.55
C LEU A 37 -9.64 14.44 0.72
N GLU A 38 -10.53 14.19 -0.22
CA GLU A 38 -11.16 15.22 -1.04
C GLU A 38 -11.95 16.23 -0.19
N THR A 39 -12.75 15.71 0.76
CA THR A 39 -13.53 16.55 1.68
C THR A 39 -12.61 17.44 2.53
N LYS A 40 -11.47 16.90 2.97
CA LYS A 40 -10.46 17.63 3.77
C LYS A 40 -9.53 18.47 2.89
N LYS A 41 -9.69 18.43 1.56
CA LYS A 41 -8.84 19.12 0.56
C LYS A 41 -7.36 18.74 0.69
N ILE A 42 -7.10 17.50 1.05
CA ILE A 42 -5.74 16.95 1.11
C ILE A 42 -5.38 16.41 -0.28
N ALA A 43 -4.37 16.99 -0.91
CA ALA A 43 -3.91 16.56 -2.22
C ALA A 43 -3.11 15.26 -2.07
N TYR A 44 -3.41 14.27 -2.92
CA TYR A 44 -2.78 12.95 -2.83
C TYR A 44 -2.40 12.42 -4.21
N LYS A 45 -1.47 11.49 -4.19
CA LYS A 45 -1.10 10.64 -5.33
C LYS A 45 -1.69 9.25 -5.08
N LYS A 46 -1.90 8.49 -6.15
CA LYS A 46 -2.54 7.18 -6.07
C LYS A 46 -1.81 6.17 -6.94
N GLY A 47 -1.49 5.01 -6.34
CA GLY A 47 -1.01 3.84 -7.06
C GLY A 47 -1.96 2.67 -6.85
N ILE A 48 -2.23 1.90 -7.90
CA ILE A 48 -3.07 0.70 -7.82
C ILE A 48 -2.33 -0.44 -8.51
N PHE A 49 -2.17 -1.56 -7.78
CA PHE A 49 -1.54 -2.75 -8.34
C PHE A 49 -2.48 -3.95 -8.20
N PRO A 50 -2.89 -4.58 -9.32
CA PRO A 50 -3.80 -5.73 -9.26
C PRO A 50 -3.05 -7.03 -8.95
N PHE A 51 -3.66 -7.91 -8.15
CA PHE A 51 -3.08 -9.22 -7.83
C PHE A 51 -2.89 -10.11 -9.08
N SER A 52 -3.66 -9.86 -10.13
CA SER A 52 -3.48 -10.55 -11.43
C SER A 52 -2.11 -10.26 -12.08
N ALA A 53 -1.42 -9.19 -11.69
CA ALA A 53 -0.06 -8.89 -12.14
C ALA A 53 1.01 -9.49 -11.22
N ASN A 54 0.64 -9.94 -10.01
CA ASN A 54 1.57 -10.47 -9.00
C ASN A 54 1.95 -11.92 -9.32
N ALA A 55 3.25 -12.24 -9.25
CA ALA A 55 3.79 -13.59 -9.56
C ALA A 55 3.24 -14.66 -8.60
N ARG A 56 3.21 -14.36 -7.29
CA ARG A 56 2.67 -15.31 -6.29
C ARG A 56 1.18 -15.51 -6.48
N GLY A 57 0.43 -14.42 -6.71
CA GLY A 57 -1.00 -14.48 -6.99
C GLY A 57 -1.31 -15.42 -8.17
N LYS A 58 -0.53 -15.33 -9.23
CA LYS A 58 -0.67 -16.22 -10.40
C LYS A 58 -0.42 -17.69 -10.04
N THR A 59 0.61 -17.98 -9.23
CA THR A 59 0.97 -19.37 -8.90
C THR A 59 -0.02 -20.01 -7.93
N THR A 60 -0.64 -19.23 -7.04
CA THR A 60 -1.64 -19.74 -6.08
C THR A 60 -3.08 -19.65 -6.60
N GLY A 61 -3.31 -18.88 -7.67
CA GLY A 61 -4.65 -18.62 -8.19
C GLY A 61 -5.33 -17.42 -7.52
N ASP A 62 -4.65 -16.71 -6.63
CA ASP A 62 -5.17 -15.56 -5.87
C ASP A 62 -5.02 -14.27 -6.69
N THR A 63 -5.72 -14.22 -7.83
CA THR A 63 -5.57 -13.11 -8.79
C THR A 63 -6.65 -12.04 -8.67
N ILE A 64 -7.64 -12.26 -7.79
CA ILE A 64 -8.76 -11.34 -7.62
C ILE A 64 -8.36 -10.19 -6.71
N GLY A 65 -8.66 -8.96 -7.14
CA GLY A 65 -8.50 -7.77 -6.32
C GLY A 65 -7.23 -6.98 -6.60
N SER A 66 -6.91 -6.07 -5.69
CA SER A 66 -5.80 -5.12 -5.87
C SER A 66 -5.43 -4.46 -4.55
N ILE A 67 -4.25 -3.84 -4.53
CA ILE A 67 -3.84 -2.90 -3.50
C ILE A 67 -3.92 -1.50 -4.08
N LYS A 68 -4.61 -0.61 -3.37
CA LYS A 68 -4.65 0.83 -3.66
C LYS A 68 -3.88 1.56 -2.57
N PHE A 69 -2.89 2.33 -2.98
CA PHE A 69 -1.96 3.06 -2.13
C PHE A 69 -2.17 4.57 -2.35
N LEU A 70 -2.33 5.32 -1.27
CA LEU A 70 -2.49 6.78 -1.32
C LEU A 70 -1.35 7.43 -0.55
N SER A 71 -0.62 8.35 -1.20
CA SER A 71 0.44 9.12 -0.57
C SER A 71 0.17 10.62 -0.71
N ASP A 72 0.69 11.39 0.20
CA ASP A 72 0.60 12.85 0.19
C ASP A 72 1.33 13.40 -1.05
N LYS A 73 0.69 14.34 -1.74
CA LYS A 73 1.22 14.89 -2.99
C LYS A 73 2.53 15.64 -2.80
N ASP A 74 2.70 16.33 -1.67
CA ASP A 74 3.80 17.25 -1.45
C ASP A 74 5.01 16.59 -0.77
N ASN A 75 4.77 15.71 0.21
CA ASN A 75 5.84 15.10 1.01
C ASN A 75 5.95 13.59 0.86
N ASP A 76 5.11 12.98 0.03
CA ASP A 76 5.07 11.55 -0.31
C ASP A 76 4.74 10.62 0.86
N LYS A 77 4.38 11.13 2.04
CA LYS A 77 4.04 10.28 3.19
C LYS A 77 2.84 9.39 2.89
N VAL A 78 2.90 8.15 3.38
CA VAL A 78 1.79 7.21 3.24
C VAL A 78 0.58 7.75 4.00
N LEU A 79 -0.53 7.96 3.31
CA LEU A 79 -1.79 8.44 3.89
C LEU A 79 -2.76 7.29 4.17
N ALA A 80 -2.88 6.34 3.23
CA ALA A 80 -3.84 5.25 3.35
C ALA A 80 -3.49 4.11 2.39
N VAL A 81 -3.89 2.90 2.79
CA VAL A 81 -3.83 1.72 1.92
C VAL A 81 -5.15 0.97 2.03
N HIS A 82 -5.67 0.54 0.90
CA HIS A 82 -6.90 -0.25 0.80
C HIS A 82 -6.60 -1.50 -0.03
N ILE A 83 -6.97 -2.66 0.50
CA ILE A 83 -6.69 -3.96 -0.14
C ILE A 83 -8.00 -4.71 -0.30
N ILE A 84 -8.22 -5.27 -1.48
CA ILE A 84 -9.25 -6.27 -1.73
C ILE A 84 -8.52 -7.47 -2.32
N GLY A 85 -8.62 -8.64 -1.67
CA GLY A 85 -7.94 -9.83 -2.17
C GLY A 85 -7.64 -10.85 -1.09
N ALA A 86 -7.07 -11.97 -1.50
CA ALA A 86 -6.66 -13.03 -0.57
C ALA A 86 -5.63 -12.49 0.44
N HIS A 87 -5.81 -12.84 1.70
CA HIS A 87 -4.90 -12.46 2.79
C HIS A 87 -4.79 -10.94 3.03
N ALA A 88 -5.80 -10.16 2.64
CA ALA A 88 -5.77 -8.70 2.85
C ALA A 88 -5.57 -8.34 4.33
N GLY A 89 -6.18 -9.12 5.23
CA GLY A 89 -6.04 -8.92 6.69
C GLY A 89 -4.62 -9.10 7.20
N GLU A 90 -3.84 -9.98 6.57
CA GLU A 90 -2.43 -10.17 6.91
C GLU A 90 -1.54 -9.08 6.28
N LEU A 91 -1.84 -8.74 5.02
CA LEU A 91 -1.04 -7.77 4.25
C LEU A 91 -1.14 -6.35 4.80
N ILE A 92 -2.28 -5.96 5.38
CA ILE A 92 -2.51 -4.58 5.85
C ILE A 92 -1.54 -4.17 6.98
N GLY A 93 -0.97 -5.14 7.70
CA GLY A 93 -0.03 -4.88 8.80
C GLY A 93 1.18 -4.06 8.39
N GLU A 94 1.71 -4.29 7.21
CA GLU A 94 2.84 -3.52 6.65
C GLU A 94 2.46 -2.04 6.46
N ALA A 95 1.26 -1.79 5.93
CA ALA A 95 0.74 -0.44 5.73
C ALA A 95 0.56 0.30 7.06
N VAL A 96 0.05 -0.40 8.09
CA VAL A 96 -0.09 0.16 9.45
C VAL A 96 1.27 0.60 9.98
N ALA A 97 2.28 -0.28 9.87
CA ALA A 97 3.64 0.02 10.32
C ALA A 97 4.23 1.21 9.57
N ALA A 98 4.01 1.28 8.25
CA ALA A 98 4.50 2.38 7.41
C ALA A 98 3.89 3.73 7.83
N ILE A 99 2.57 3.78 8.04
CA ILE A 99 1.88 5.03 8.45
C ILE A 99 2.31 5.44 9.86
N GLU A 100 2.38 4.48 10.82
CA GLU A 100 2.82 4.77 12.20
C GLU A 100 4.26 5.29 12.24
N ALA A 101 5.14 4.76 11.38
CA ALA A 101 6.53 5.19 11.29
C ALA A 101 6.70 6.49 10.47
N GLY A 102 5.67 6.96 9.79
CA GLY A 102 5.71 8.16 8.96
C GLY A 102 6.51 7.99 7.67
N LEU A 103 6.55 6.76 7.14
CA LEU A 103 7.30 6.44 5.92
C LEU A 103 6.66 7.10 4.69
N THR A 104 7.48 7.27 3.65
CA THR A 104 7.04 7.74 2.34
C THR A 104 6.68 6.55 1.44
N ALA A 105 5.96 6.82 0.36
CA ALA A 105 5.71 5.80 -0.67
C ALA A 105 7.04 5.35 -1.31
N GLU A 106 7.99 6.27 -1.47
CA GLU A 106 9.34 5.94 -1.96
C GLU A 106 10.07 4.96 -1.02
N ASP A 107 9.97 5.16 0.30
CA ASP A 107 10.57 4.23 1.28
C ASP A 107 10.05 2.82 1.06
N ILE A 108 8.71 2.65 0.95
CA ILE A 108 8.08 1.34 0.73
C ILE A 108 8.51 0.74 -0.63
N ALA A 109 8.57 1.58 -1.67
CA ALA A 109 8.98 1.16 -3.01
C ALA A 109 10.42 0.63 -3.05
N LEU A 110 11.28 1.12 -2.14
CA LEU A 110 12.70 0.72 -2.07
C LEU A 110 12.94 -0.49 -1.15
N ILE A 111 11.98 -0.87 -0.30
CA ILE A 111 12.12 -2.03 0.58
C ILE A 111 12.22 -3.32 -0.27
N CYS A 112 13.21 -4.15 0.06
CA CYS A 112 13.39 -5.44 -0.60
C CYS A 112 12.38 -6.44 -0.05
N HIS A 113 11.41 -6.82 -0.87
CA HIS A 113 10.42 -7.85 -0.54
C HIS A 113 10.89 -9.22 -1.04
N ALA A 114 10.52 -10.27 -0.33
CA ALA A 114 10.81 -11.64 -0.78
C ALA A 114 10.02 -11.95 -2.07
N HIS A 115 10.65 -12.62 -3.01
CA HIS A 115 10.06 -13.00 -4.30
C HIS A 115 9.94 -14.53 -4.43
N PRO A 116 8.79 -15.07 -4.85
CA PRO A 116 7.53 -14.38 -5.12
C PRO A 116 6.62 -14.34 -3.87
N THR A 117 6.06 -13.19 -3.55
CA THR A 117 5.12 -13.04 -2.43
C THR A 117 3.95 -12.12 -2.81
N LEU A 118 2.84 -12.21 -2.07
CA LEU A 118 1.72 -11.27 -2.23
C LEU A 118 2.11 -9.87 -1.72
N SER A 119 2.98 -9.80 -0.70
CA SER A 119 3.42 -8.50 -0.13
C SER A 119 4.19 -7.64 -1.13
N GLU A 120 4.82 -8.22 -2.17
CA GLU A 120 5.41 -7.42 -3.27
C GLU A 120 4.39 -6.48 -3.90
N SER A 121 3.10 -6.83 -3.86
CA SER A 121 2.05 -5.95 -4.39
C SER A 121 1.96 -4.62 -3.65
N MET A 122 2.35 -4.59 -2.36
CA MET A 122 2.45 -3.35 -1.57
C MET A 122 3.51 -2.42 -2.17
N LYS A 123 4.71 -2.97 -2.38
CA LYS A 123 5.84 -2.27 -3.01
C LYS A 123 5.47 -1.74 -4.39
N GLU A 124 4.82 -2.57 -5.21
CA GLU A 124 4.43 -2.17 -6.58
C GLU A 124 3.39 -1.04 -6.55
N ALA A 125 2.40 -1.13 -5.66
CA ALA A 125 1.38 -0.08 -5.51
C ALA A 125 2.01 1.24 -5.00
N ALA A 126 2.95 1.15 -4.05
CA ALA A 126 3.71 2.29 -3.54
C ALA A 126 4.55 2.95 -4.65
N SER A 127 5.24 2.13 -5.47
CA SER A 127 6.02 2.61 -6.63
C SER A 127 5.14 3.40 -7.61
N LEU A 128 3.95 2.87 -7.89
CA LEU A 128 2.99 3.54 -8.78
C LEU A 128 2.47 4.86 -8.19
N SER A 129 2.39 4.95 -6.87
CA SER A 129 2.00 6.19 -6.17
C SER A 129 3.15 7.21 -6.20
N SER A 130 4.35 6.81 -5.83
CA SER A 130 5.51 7.71 -5.71
C SER A 130 5.99 8.25 -7.05
N ILE A 131 6.25 7.36 -8.02
CA ILE A 131 6.90 7.71 -9.28
C ILE A 131 5.93 8.32 -10.29
N GLY A 132 4.64 8.02 -10.15
CA GLY A 132 3.61 8.40 -11.12
C GLY A 132 3.65 7.52 -12.37
N ILE A 133 2.51 7.32 -12.95
CA ILE A 133 2.29 6.42 -14.10
C ILE A 133 3.20 6.77 -15.30
N THR A 134 3.57 8.05 -15.44
CA THR A 134 4.32 8.55 -16.61
C THR A 134 5.74 7.98 -16.71
N LEU A 135 6.43 7.84 -15.60
CA LEU A 135 7.83 7.38 -15.60
C LEU A 135 7.92 5.86 -15.82
N LEU A 136 6.98 5.10 -15.27
CA LEU A 136 6.91 3.64 -15.48
C LEU A 136 6.58 3.31 -16.95
N PHE A 137 5.73 4.12 -17.58
CA PHE A 137 5.42 3.96 -19.02
C PHE A 137 6.66 4.24 -19.87
N LEU A 138 7.45 5.25 -19.51
CA LEU A 138 8.69 5.58 -20.21
C LEU A 138 9.78 4.51 -20.00
N LEU A 139 9.86 3.95 -18.79
CA LEU A 139 10.80 2.85 -18.47
C LEU A 139 10.42 1.54 -19.21
N SER A 140 9.14 1.22 -19.29
CA SER A 140 8.68 0.03 -20.01
C SER A 140 8.90 0.16 -21.53
N LEU A 141 8.74 1.37 -22.07
CA LEU A 141 9.06 1.66 -23.47
C LEU A 141 10.58 1.58 -23.72
N ALA A 142 11.39 2.11 -22.81
CA ALA A 142 12.84 2.06 -22.91
C ALA A 142 13.39 0.62 -22.79
N LEU A 143 12.81 -0.20 -21.92
CA LEU A 143 13.22 -1.60 -21.73
C LEU A 143 12.67 -2.51 -22.84
N GLY A 144 11.51 -2.19 -23.41
CA GLY A 144 10.95 -2.91 -24.56
C GLY A 144 11.82 -2.82 -25.81
N TRP A 145 12.65 -1.79 -25.93
CA TRP A 145 13.59 -1.63 -27.04
C TRP A 145 14.91 -2.41 -26.84
N VAL A 146 15.16 -2.94 -25.66
CA VAL A 146 16.39 -3.70 -25.37
C VAL A 146 16.20 -5.20 -25.65
N PHE A 147 14.95 -5.68 -25.81
CA PHE A 147 14.65 -7.10 -26.05
C PHE A 147 14.03 -7.39 -27.42
N LEU A 148 14.08 -6.45 -28.35
CA LEU A 148 13.81 -6.65 -29.78
C LEU A 148 15.09 -6.46 -30.58
#